data_20d931aa2c6dbd8d699a0702a18e9770
#
_entry.id   20d931aa2c6dbd8d699a0702a18e9770
#
_cell.length_a   1.000
_cell.length_b   1.000
_cell.length_c   1.000
_cell.angle_alpha   90.00
_cell.angle_beta   90.00
_cell.angle_gamma   90.00
#
_symmetry.space_group_name_H-M   'P 1'
#
loop_
_entity.id
_entity.type
_entity.pdbx_description
1 polymer ?
#
loop_
_entity_poly.entity_id
_entity_poly.type
_entity_poly.pdbx_seq_one_letter_code
_entity_poly.pdbx_strand_id
1 'polypeptide(L)'
;MEIARIPQNEQERLDVLKSYNILDSLPEDEYDAITKIASSICNTSIALVSIIDKNRQWFKSTHGIEGVTETPRDVAFCSHAILDPNELFIINDATKDKRFFDNPLTINEPNVIFYAGAPLNSSEGVPLGTLCVIDNKPKILTDNQKDSLKLLSKQVVVLLELRKKNKELSNSNSEVKKLNDQLNSFAYRLTHDLKSPINGVSFLLDVLKEDHIALFKNTGAEEYIGLISDRVVYINTLINEILNYSKVTSENIVFEHFNLKLFLDSIITNIDFENKIFLDTSHLNLNVFSSKIGLLQVFQNLISNSRKFFDEEKSIITVSFKEDVESYYFIYEDNGPGIEEKYFKKVFEMFETLGSTNDNNTGIGLSTVQSIVKRLGGNVGLKKRENNKKGVCFYFNISKKEDKLSICKD
;
A
#
# COMPACT_ATOMS: atom_id res chain seq x y z
N MET A 1 21.42 40.90 28.19
CA MET A 1 20.61 40.02 27.32
C MET A 1 19.29 39.73 28.01
N GLU A 2 18.17 39.81 27.26
CA GLU A 2 16.86 39.40 27.78
C GLU A 2 16.54 38.00 27.28
N ILE A 3 16.30 37.05 28.19
CA ILE A 3 15.93 35.67 27.86
C ILE A 3 14.46 35.67 27.41
N ALA A 4 14.15 34.99 26.32
CA ALA A 4 12.79 34.84 25.85
C ALA A 4 11.88 34.16 26.86
N ARG A 5 10.67 34.67 27.02
CA ARG A 5 9.66 34.03 27.92
C ARG A 5 9.29 32.65 27.34
N ILE A 6 8.99 31.73 28.26
CA ILE A 6 8.43 30.43 27.86
C ILE A 6 6.97 30.63 27.46
N PRO A 7 6.52 30.12 26.29
CA PRO A 7 5.10 30.18 25.88
C PRO A 7 4.20 29.59 26.96
N GLN A 8 2.98 30.13 27.12
CA GLN A 8 2.01 29.62 28.10
C GLN A 8 1.59 28.15 27.80
N ASN A 9 1.60 27.76 26.57
CA ASN A 9 1.25 26.39 26.09
C ASN A 9 2.51 25.55 25.77
N GLU A 10 3.63 25.78 26.44
CA GLU A 10 4.91 25.12 26.11
C GLU A 10 4.84 23.60 26.13
N GLN A 11 4.10 23.00 27.08
CA GLN A 11 3.97 21.54 27.11
C GLN A 11 3.25 21.01 25.86
N GLU A 12 2.15 21.63 25.48
CA GLU A 12 1.42 21.29 24.26
C GLU A 12 2.31 21.48 23.01
N ARG A 13 3.03 22.60 22.93
CA ARG A 13 3.97 22.87 21.85
C ARG A 13 5.04 21.77 21.71
N LEU A 14 5.62 21.35 22.84
CA LEU A 14 6.62 20.27 22.84
C LEU A 14 6.03 18.91 22.49
N ASP A 15 4.80 18.64 22.89
CA ASP A 15 4.12 17.38 22.54
C ASP A 15 3.77 17.35 21.03
N VAL A 16 3.30 18.47 20.47
CA VAL A 16 3.13 18.62 19.02
C VAL A 16 4.48 18.47 18.31
N LEU A 17 5.55 19.14 18.76
CA LEU A 17 6.89 19.02 18.17
C LEU A 17 7.38 17.57 18.15
N LYS A 18 7.22 16.83 19.23
CA LYS A 18 7.62 15.42 19.32
C LYS A 18 6.89 14.56 18.27
N SER A 19 5.63 14.87 17.97
CA SER A 19 4.84 14.11 16.98
C SER A 19 5.43 14.16 15.56
N TYR A 20 6.23 15.19 15.25
CA TYR A 20 6.91 15.30 13.94
C TYR A 20 8.15 14.41 13.82
N ASN A 21 8.72 13.93 14.94
CA ASN A 21 9.95 13.14 14.95
C ASN A 21 11.06 13.78 14.11
N ILE A 22 11.18 15.11 14.18
CA ILE A 22 12.14 15.87 13.37
C ILE A 22 13.47 16.08 14.08
N LEU A 23 13.45 16.20 15.41
CA LEU A 23 14.67 16.41 16.20
C LEU A 23 15.65 15.26 15.99
N ASP A 24 16.92 15.59 15.91
CA ASP A 24 18.05 14.66 15.74
C ASP A 24 17.96 13.78 14.49
N SER A 25 17.14 14.21 13.50
CA SER A 25 17.03 13.52 12.22
C SER A 25 18.20 13.87 11.29
N LEU A 26 18.49 12.97 10.35
CA LEU A 26 19.52 13.20 9.31
C LEU A 26 19.21 14.44 8.45
N PRO A 27 20.25 15.08 7.88
CA PRO A 27 20.07 16.14 6.88
C PRO A 27 19.20 15.63 5.70
N GLU A 28 18.46 16.56 5.09
CA GLU A 28 17.59 16.29 3.92
C GLU A 28 17.73 17.45 2.95
N ASP A 29 18.02 17.14 1.70
CA ASP A 29 18.33 18.13 0.64
C ASP A 29 17.23 19.17 0.41
N GLU A 30 15.97 18.80 0.67
CA GLU A 30 14.82 19.68 0.51
C GLU A 30 14.89 20.89 1.47
N TYR A 31 15.29 20.67 2.73
CA TYR A 31 15.45 21.76 3.70
C TYR A 31 16.69 22.60 3.39
N ASP A 32 17.79 21.97 2.91
CA ASP A 32 19.02 22.66 2.53
C ASP A 32 18.81 23.54 1.31
N ALA A 33 17.98 23.11 0.36
CA ALA A 33 17.57 23.92 -0.77
C ALA A 33 16.82 25.20 -0.31
N ILE A 34 15.91 25.07 0.67
CA ILE A 34 15.13 26.22 1.19
C ILE A 34 16.04 27.21 1.92
N THR A 35 16.97 26.77 2.76
CA THR A 35 17.91 27.67 3.46
C THR A 35 18.80 28.39 2.46
N LYS A 36 19.31 27.73 1.44
CA LYS A 36 20.10 28.33 0.37
C LYS A 36 19.31 29.39 -0.39
N ILE A 37 18.05 29.10 -0.75
CA ILE A 37 17.17 30.05 -1.44
C ILE A 37 16.86 31.26 -0.53
N ALA A 38 16.55 31.05 0.75
CA ALA A 38 16.26 32.10 1.71
C ALA A 38 17.44 33.06 1.86
N SER A 39 18.67 32.53 2.04
CA SER A 39 19.92 33.31 2.07
C SER A 39 20.08 34.12 0.80
N SER A 40 19.91 33.53 -0.36
CA SER A 40 20.08 34.20 -1.67
C SER A 40 19.05 35.33 -1.87
N ILE A 41 17.76 35.09 -1.57
CA ILE A 41 16.69 36.11 -1.73
C ILE A 41 16.90 37.27 -0.76
N CYS A 42 17.24 37.00 0.48
CA CYS A 42 17.45 38.01 1.50
C CYS A 42 18.84 38.65 1.40
N ASN A 43 19.72 38.09 0.55
CA ASN A 43 21.13 38.52 0.42
C ASN A 43 21.83 38.53 1.78
N THR A 44 21.73 37.44 2.54
CA THR A 44 22.31 37.26 3.88
C THR A 44 23.35 36.15 3.85
N SER A 45 24.33 36.20 4.75
CA SER A 45 25.40 35.20 4.82
C SER A 45 24.94 33.87 5.38
N ILE A 46 23.90 33.87 6.21
CA ILE A 46 23.43 32.68 6.94
C ILE A 46 21.93 32.56 6.80
N ALA A 47 21.46 31.33 6.64
CA ALA A 47 20.04 30.96 6.78
C ALA A 47 19.90 29.61 7.46
N LEU A 48 18.89 29.47 8.32
CA LEU A 48 18.67 28.27 9.13
C LEU A 48 17.20 27.87 9.12
N VAL A 49 16.93 26.56 9.04
CA VAL A 49 15.69 25.97 9.55
C VAL A 49 15.96 25.49 10.96
N SER A 50 15.42 26.21 11.94
CA SER A 50 15.68 26.01 13.34
C SER A 50 14.44 25.56 14.09
N ILE A 51 14.56 24.54 14.92
CA ILE A 51 13.49 23.96 15.72
C ILE A 51 13.78 24.27 17.22
N ILE A 52 12.79 24.77 17.92
CA ILE A 52 12.94 25.13 19.35
C ILE A 52 12.47 23.96 20.23
N ASP A 53 13.43 23.25 20.80
CA ASP A 53 13.23 22.18 21.78
C ASP A 53 13.13 22.78 23.20
N LYS A 54 13.02 21.94 24.23
CA LYS A 54 12.88 22.34 25.64
C LYS A 54 14.02 23.24 26.11
N ASN A 55 15.27 22.85 25.85
CA ASN A 55 16.46 23.54 26.34
C ASN A 55 17.44 23.97 25.25
N ARG A 56 17.15 23.65 24.00
CA ARG A 56 18.03 23.92 22.86
C ARG A 56 17.25 24.43 21.65
N GLN A 57 17.94 25.13 20.79
CA GLN A 57 17.57 25.39 19.41
C GLN A 57 18.35 24.39 18.55
N TRP A 58 17.66 23.48 17.90
CA TRP A 58 18.27 22.49 17.03
C TRP A 58 18.09 22.88 15.55
N PHE A 59 19.11 22.65 14.72
CA PHE A 59 19.09 23.04 13.33
C PHE A 59 18.80 21.85 12.42
N LYS A 60 17.66 21.89 11.73
CA LYS A 60 17.32 20.90 10.70
C LYS A 60 18.14 21.13 9.42
N SER A 61 18.42 22.40 9.10
CA SER A 61 19.22 22.77 7.95
C SER A 61 19.98 24.06 8.27
N THR A 62 21.22 24.12 7.79
CA THR A 62 22.12 25.27 7.97
C THR A 62 22.73 25.66 6.62
N HIS A 63 22.72 26.96 6.30
CA HIS A 63 23.48 27.54 5.21
C HIS A 63 24.37 28.65 5.75
N GLY A 64 25.66 28.64 5.40
CA GLY A 64 26.64 29.66 5.82
C GLY A 64 27.20 29.45 7.23
N ILE A 65 26.89 28.38 7.93
CA ILE A 65 27.51 27.95 9.18
C ILE A 65 27.83 26.45 9.04
N GLU A 66 29.05 26.05 9.38
CA GLU A 66 29.49 24.66 9.33
C GLU A 66 29.76 24.13 10.75
N GLY A 67 29.50 22.86 10.97
CA GLY A 67 29.84 22.14 12.21
C GLY A 67 28.97 22.47 13.44
N VAL A 68 27.99 23.36 13.33
CA VAL A 68 27.07 23.70 14.43
C VAL A 68 25.70 23.12 14.15
N THR A 69 25.25 22.21 15.02
CA THR A 69 23.94 21.53 14.90
C THR A 69 22.89 22.05 15.86
N GLU A 70 23.29 22.76 16.91
CA GLU A 70 22.40 23.30 17.94
C GLU A 70 23.05 24.46 18.72
N THR A 71 22.22 25.23 19.42
CA THR A 71 22.63 26.24 20.36
C THR A 71 21.74 26.18 21.61
N PRO A 72 22.19 26.71 22.81
CA PRO A 72 21.30 26.85 23.96
C PRO A 72 20.08 27.71 23.62
N ARG A 73 18.93 27.34 24.13
CA ARG A 73 17.65 28.01 23.88
C ARG A 73 17.61 29.44 24.40
N ASP A 74 18.27 29.70 25.53
CA ASP A 74 18.29 31.00 26.25
C ASP A 74 18.98 32.09 25.46
N VAL A 75 19.96 31.77 24.62
CA VAL A 75 20.65 32.74 23.74
C VAL A 75 20.00 32.84 22.34
N ALA A 76 19.00 32.02 22.03
CA ALA A 76 18.44 31.90 20.70
C ALA A 76 17.48 33.05 20.34
N PHE A 77 17.72 33.77 19.26
CA PHE A 77 16.79 34.76 18.70
C PHE A 77 15.47 34.13 18.31
N CYS A 78 15.49 32.89 17.82
CA CYS A 78 14.32 32.13 17.42
C CYS A 78 13.35 31.85 18.59
N SER A 79 13.87 31.83 19.84
CA SER A 79 13.03 31.69 21.05
C SER A 79 12.11 32.89 21.26
N HIS A 80 12.53 34.10 20.85
CA HIS A 80 11.67 35.28 20.83
C HIS A 80 10.68 35.25 19.68
N ALA A 81 11.11 34.76 18.50
CA ALA A 81 10.27 34.70 17.30
C ALA A 81 9.04 33.80 17.45
N ILE A 82 9.14 32.68 18.19
CA ILE A 82 8.00 31.77 18.42
C ILE A 82 6.93 32.32 19.36
N LEU A 83 7.19 33.46 20.06
CA LEU A 83 6.21 34.08 20.96
C LEU A 83 5.09 34.80 20.20
N ASP A 84 5.35 35.23 18.97
CA ASP A 84 4.34 35.77 18.06
C ASP A 84 4.32 34.97 16.75
N PRO A 85 3.51 33.92 16.70
CA PRO A 85 3.53 32.96 15.58
C PRO A 85 3.01 33.57 14.26
N ASN A 86 2.35 34.72 14.27
CA ASN A 86 1.72 35.30 13.09
C ASN A 86 2.62 36.33 12.37
N GLU A 87 3.63 36.84 13.03
CA GLU A 87 4.47 37.92 12.51
C GLU A 87 5.91 37.49 12.28
N LEU A 88 6.57 38.17 11.35
CA LEU A 88 8.01 38.06 11.19
C LEU A 88 8.71 38.74 12.37
N PHE A 89 9.62 38.03 13.01
CA PHE A 89 10.47 38.63 14.03
C PHE A 89 11.74 39.17 13.37
N ILE A 90 11.88 40.53 13.36
CA ILE A 90 12.97 41.20 12.65
C ILE A 90 13.76 42.07 13.61
N ILE A 91 15.07 41.90 13.62
CA ILE A 91 16.07 42.73 14.32
C ILE A 91 17.01 43.31 13.26
N ASN A 92 16.84 44.60 12.95
CA ASN A 92 17.64 45.25 11.94
C ASN A 92 19.10 45.49 12.37
N ASP A 93 19.34 45.71 13.68
CA ASP A 93 20.65 45.93 14.28
C ASP A 93 20.61 45.45 15.74
N ALA A 94 21.12 44.27 16.00
CA ALA A 94 21.12 43.65 17.34
C ALA A 94 21.98 44.42 18.32
N THR A 95 22.98 45.17 17.89
CA THR A 95 23.83 45.98 18.79
C THR A 95 23.07 47.14 19.44
N LYS A 96 21.93 47.53 18.84
CA LYS A 96 21.06 48.61 19.35
C LYS A 96 19.78 48.09 19.99
N ASP A 97 19.51 46.80 19.94
CA ASP A 97 18.34 46.19 20.54
C ASP A 97 18.62 45.83 21.99
N LYS A 98 17.79 46.30 22.89
CA LYS A 98 17.96 46.08 24.39
C LYS A 98 17.95 44.61 24.74
N ARG A 99 17.33 43.74 23.94
CA ARG A 99 17.25 42.30 24.21
C ARG A 99 18.52 41.56 23.79
N PHE A 100 19.28 42.11 22.81
CA PHE A 100 20.32 41.35 22.12
C PHE A 100 21.71 42.02 22.09
N PHE A 101 21.85 43.29 22.52
CA PHE A 101 23.13 44.00 22.41
C PHE A 101 24.30 43.32 23.17
N ASP A 102 24.01 42.62 24.22
CA ASP A 102 24.96 41.84 25.06
C ASP A 102 24.77 40.32 24.94
N ASN A 103 24.06 39.85 23.87
CA ASN A 103 23.86 38.43 23.61
C ASN A 103 25.18 37.80 23.13
N PRO A 104 25.57 36.61 23.62
CA PRO A 104 26.79 35.91 23.21
C PRO A 104 26.89 35.74 21.67
N LEU A 105 25.79 35.48 20.97
CA LEU A 105 25.76 35.31 19.51
C LEU A 105 25.91 36.66 18.75
N THR A 106 25.67 37.80 19.42
CA THR A 106 25.89 39.12 18.85
C THR A 106 27.34 39.56 19.05
N ILE A 107 27.92 39.27 20.22
CA ILE A 107 29.28 39.74 20.62
C ILE A 107 30.36 38.83 20.01
N ASN A 108 30.12 37.52 20.01
CA ASN A 108 31.07 36.54 19.47
C ASN A 108 30.58 35.97 18.13
N GLU A 109 31.43 35.19 17.46
CA GLU A 109 31.00 34.46 16.26
C GLU A 109 29.73 33.65 16.50
N PRO A 110 28.77 33.67 15.58
CA PRO A 110 28.84 34.19 14.21
C PRO A 110 28.52 35.68 14.01
N ASN A 111 28.51 36.51 15.07
CA ASN A 111 28.22 37.96 15.05
C ASN A 111 26.84 38.25 14.43
N VAL A 112 25.79 37.81 15.11
CA VAL A 112 24.38 38.02 14.68
C VAL A 112 24.01 39.48 14.86
N ILE A 113 24.23 40.33 13.85
CA ILE A 113 23.87 41.76 13.86
C ILE A 113 22.48 41.98 13.28
N PHE A 114 22.18 41.30 12.19
CA PHE A 114 20.84 41.28 11.60
C PHE A 114 20.22 39.91 11.78
N TYR A 115 18.93 39.85 12.12
CA TYR A 115 18.12 38.64 12.22
C TYR A 115 16.74 38.91 11.64
N ALA A 116 16.23 37.97 10.83
CA ALA A 116 14.83 37.92 10.47
C ALA A 116 14.36 36.46 10.47
N GLY A 117 13.35 36.15 11.29
CA GLY A 117 12.79 34.81 11.42
C GLY A 117 11.31 34.77 11.12
N ALA A 118 10.92 33.85 10.27
CA ALA A 118 9.52 33.48 10.00
C ALA A 118 9.15 32.26 10.82
N PRO A 119 8.14 32.32 11.70
CA PRO A 119 7.71 31.19 12.50
C PRO A 119 7.25 30.00 11.64
N LEU A 120 7.54 28.80 12.09
CA LEU A 120 7.11 27.53 11.49
C LEU A 120 5.93 27.02 12.32
N ASN A 121 4.73 27.31 11.89
CA ASN A 121 3.52 26.93 12.60
C ASN A 121 2.99 25.60 12.08
N SER A 122 2.71 24.65 12.98
CA SER A 122 2.02 23.42 12.64
C SER A 122 0.63 23.68 12.02
N SER A 123 0.00 22.66 11.46
CA SER A 123 -1.39 22.74 10.99
C SER A 123 -2.38 23.14 12.09
N GLU A 124 -2.01 22.96 13.35
CA GLU A 124 -2.78 23.35 14.55
C GLU A 124 -2.47 24.77 15.02
N GLY A 125 -1.60 25.50 14.30
CA GLY A 125 -1.18 26.86 14.65
C GLY A 125 -0.11 26.94 15.76
N VAL A 126 0.53 25.82 16.11
CA VAL A 126 1.53 25.76 17.16
C VAL A 126 2.93 26.05 16.58
N PRO A 127 3.69 27.03 17.13
CA PRO A 127 5.01 27.38 16.60
C PRO A 127 6.06 26.32 17.01
N LEU A 128 6.69 25.69 16.01
CA LEU A 128 7.70 24.65 16.20
C LEU A 128 9.13 25.21 16.20
N GLY A 129 9.34 26.31 15.50
CA GLY A 129 10.62 26.93 15.28
C GLY A 129 10.55 28.06 14.27
N THR A 130 11.62 28.32 13.52
CA THR A 130 11.69 29.39 12.53
C THR A 130 12.48 28.98 11.27
N LEU A 131 12.10 29.52 10.11
CA LEU A 131 13.03 29.75 9.04
C LEU A 131 13.62 31.14 9.25
N CYS A 132 14.92 31.26 9.49
CA CYS A 132 15.56 32.54 9.76
C CYS A 132 16.75 32.80 8.83
N VAL A 133 16.98 34.08 8.59
CA VAL A 133 18.13 34.62 7.86
C VAL A 133 18.91 35.59 8.78
N ILE A 134 20.22 35.52 8.69
CA ILE A 134 21.15 36.21 9.60
C ILE A 134 22.26 36.86 8.81
N ASP A 135 22.70 38.04 9.28
CA ASP A 135 23.87 38.71 8.71
C ASP A 135 24.73 39.34 9.81
N ASN A 136 25.99 39.53 9.54
CA ASN A 136 26.96 40.21 10.40
C ASN A 136 27.01 41.74 10.20
N LYS A 137 26.02 42.30 9.50
CA LYS A 137 25.85 43.75 9.26
C LYS A 137 24.37 44.12 9.45
N PRO A 138 24.12 45.38 9.92
CA PRO A 138 22.75 45.89 9.96
C PRO A 138 22.08 45.84 8.58
N LYS A 139 20.79 45.43 8.54
CA LYS A 139 20.04 45.28 7.30
C LYS A 139 18.57 45.59 7.48
N ILE A 140 17.95 46.05 6.41
CA ILE A 140 16.50 46.23 6.32
C ILE A 140 16.00 45.37 5.13
N LEU A 141 15.06 44.47 5.37
CA LEU A 141 14.44 43.70 4.29
C LEU A 141 13.38 44.52 3.55
N THR A 142 13.36 44.37 2.24
CA THR A 142 12.28 44.85 1.39
C THR A 142 11.01 44.03 1.66
N ASP A 143 9.85 44.55 1.29
CA ASP A 143 8.57 43.82 1.50
C ASP A 143 8.54 42.53 0.65
N ASN A 144 9.09 42.51 -0.55
CA ASN A 144 9.23 41.27 -1.33
C ASN A 144 10.09 40.21 -0.62
N GLN A 145 11.16 40.62 0.07
CA GLN A 145 11.99 39.67 0.84
C GLN A 145 11.26 39.13 2.05
N LYS A 146 10.48 39.97 2.77
CA LYS A 146 9.65 39.53 3.88
C LYS A 146 8.59 38.55 3.42
N ASP A 147 7.91 38.84 2.31
CA ASP A 147 6.88 37.96 1.75
C ASP A 147 7.48 36.63 1.28
N SER A 148 8.64 36.68 0.63
CA SER A 148 9.36 35.48 0.22
C SER A 148 9.75 34.60 1.41
N LEU A 149 10.24 35.20 2.51
CA LEU A 149 10.60 34.47 3.70
C LEU A 149 9.37 33.81 4.36
N LYS A 150 8.22 34.52 4.40
CA LYS A 150 6.94 33.96 4.85
C LYS A 150 6.48 32.79 3.95
N LEU A 151 6.63 32.89 2.64
CA LEU A 151 6.26 31.81 1.71
C LEU A 151 7.16 30.59 1.86
N LEU A 152 8.47 30.79 2.00
CA LEU A 152 9.43 29.71 2.22
C LEU A 152 9.19 29.01 3.59
N SER A 153 8.85 29.76 4.64
CA SER A 153 8.52 29.14 5.94
C SER A 153 7.29 28.22 5.84
N LYS A 154 6.27 28.58 5.03
CA LYS A 154 5.14 27.70 4.74
C LYS A 154 5.56 26.43 4.00
N GLN A 155 6.54 26.51 3.07
CA GLN A 155 7.06 25.32 2.40
C GLN A 155 7.80 24.39 3.37
N VAL A 156 8.56 24.95 4.32
CA VAL A 156 9.18 24.16 5.39
C VAL A 156 8.10 23.39 6.20
N VAL A 157 7.01 24.08 6.55
CA VAL A 157 5.90 23.45 7.28
C VAL A 157 5.26 22.33 6.46
N VAL A 158 5.03 22.54 5.16
CA VAL A 158 4.50 21.48 4.26
C VAL A 158 5.42 20.26 4.25
N LEU A 159 6.74 20.45 4.18
CA LEU A 159 7.70 19.35 4.25
C LEU A 159 7.64 18.62 5.60
N LEU A 160 7.52 19.34 6.71
CA LEU A 160 7.36 18.75 8.04
C LEU A 160 6.08 17.89 8.13
N GLU A 161 4.96 18.40 7.63
CA GLU A 161 3.68 17.68 7.62
C GLU A 161 3.74 16.42 6.72
N LEU A 162 4.32 16.53 5.53
CA LEU A 162 4.51 15.39 4.64
C LEU A 162 5.38 14.31 5.27
N ARG A 163 6.48 14.70 5.94
CA ARG A 163 7.35 13.78 6.68
C ARG A 163 6.57 13.03 7.76
N LYS A 164 5.80 13.75 8.59
CA LYS A 164 4.96 13.17 9.64
C LYS A 164 3.98 12.15 9.05
N LYS A 165 3.21 12.55 8.02
CA LYS A 165 2.22 11.68 7.35
C LYS A 165 2.84 10.46 6.71
N ASN A 166 4.00 10.60 6.05
CA ASN A 166 4.72 9.47 5.46
C ASN A 166 5.16 8.47 6.53
N LYS A 167 5.61 8.94 7.68
CA LYS A 167 5.99 8.06 8.79
C LYS A 167 4.79 7.32 9.38
N GLU A 168 3.68 8.02 9.59
CA GLU A 168 2.41 7.43 10.07
C GLU A 168 1.90 6.37 9.08
N LEU A 169 1.89 6.68 7.79
CA LEU A 169 1.48 5.75 6.73
C LEU A 169 2.39 4.51 6.69
N SER A 170 3.70 4.69 6.79
CA SER A 170 4.67 3.58 6.81
C SER A 170 4.45 2.67 8.01
N ASN A 171 4.20 3.24 9.20
CA ASN A 171 3.91 2.47 10.41
C ASN A 171 2.59 1.69 10.27
N SER A 172 1.52 2.34 9.80
CA SER A 172 0.22 1.70 9.57
C SER A 172 0.30 0.58 8.53
N ASN A 173 1.01 0.79 7.43
CA ASN A 173 1.24 -0.25 6.42
C ASN A 173 2.00 -1.46 7.00
N SER A 174 3.01 -1.21 7.86
CA SER A 174 3.75 -2.28 8.52
C SER A 174 2.87 -3.09 9.47
N GLU A 175 1.99 -2.42 10.22
CA GLU A 175 1.03 -3.08 11.11
C GLU A 175 0.01 -3.91 10.36
N VAL A 176 -0.59 -3.36 9.29
CA VAL A 176 -1.53 -4.08 8.41
C VAL A 176 -0.86 -5.30 7.81
N LYS A 177 0.38 -5.19 7.34
CA LYS A 177 1.14 -6.32 6.82
C LYS A 177 1.33 -7.40 7.89
N LYS A 178 1.74 -7.01 9.10
CA LYS A 178 1.93 -7.95 10.22
C LYS A 178 0.64 -8.70 10.58
N LEU A 179 -0.49 -7.99 10.66
CA LEU A 179 -1.79 -8.59 10.93
C LEU A 179 -2.21 -9.56 9.83
N ASN A 180 -1.97 -9.19 8.56
CA ASN A 180 -2.26 -10.07 7.43
C ASN A 180 -1.42 -11.36 7.45
N ASP A 181 -0.13 -11.25 7.76
CA ASP A 181 0.77 -12.41 7.90
C ASP A 181 0.34 -13.32 9.07
N GLN A 182 -0.10 -12.74 10.18
CA GLN A 182 -0.65 -13.50 11.32
C GLN A 182 -1.94 -14.23 10.94
N LEU A 183 -2.86 -13.56 10.24
CA LEU A 183 -4.12 -14.15 9.77
C LEU A 183 -3.87 -15.32 8.82
N ASN A 184 -2.96 -15.16 7.87
CA ASN A 184 -2.58 -16.20 6.92
C ASN A 184 -1.96 -17.41 7.63
N SER A 185 -1.07 -17.19 8.60
CA SER A 185 -0.45 -18.25 9.40
C SER A 185 -1.48 -18.98 10.28
N PHE A 186 -2.47 -18.26 10.78
CA PHE A 186 -3.57 -18.84 11.55
C PHE A 186 -4.47 -19.71 10.65
N ALA A 187 -4.88 -19.18 9.48
CA ALA A 187 -5.69 -19.92 8.51
C ALA A 187 -4.97 -21.21 8.06
N TYR A 188 -3.67 -21.15 7.79
CA TYR A 188 -2.88 -22.32 7.43
C TYR A 188 -2.89 -23.39 8.52
N ARG A 189 -2.62 -23.02 9.78
CA ARG A 189 -2.60 -23.95 10.90
C ARG A 189 -3.97 -24.58 11.15
N LEU A 190 -5.04 -23.77 11.22
CA LEU A 190 -6.39 -24.29 11.38
C LEU A 190 -6.76 -25.30 10.30
N THR A 191 -6.41 -24.99 9.05
CA THR A 191 -6.73 -25.86 7.93
C THR A 191 -5.97 -27.19 8.00
N HIS A 192 -4.69 -27.15 8.40
CA HIS A 192 -3.90 -28.36 8.64
C HIS A 192 -4.54 -29.23 9.74
N ASP A 193 -4.93 -28.61 10.85
CA ASP A 193 -5.45 -29.31 12.01
C ASP A 193 -6.88 -29.86 11.78
N LEU A 194 -7.65 -29.24 10.88
CA LEU A 194 -8.95 -29.73 10.45
C LEU A 194 -8.83 -30.86 9.42
N LYS A 195 -7.81 -30.87 8.58
CA LYS A 195 -7.63 -31.89 7.54
C LYS A 195 -7.43 -33.30 8.12
N SER A 196 -6.71 -33.41 9.23
CA SER A 196 -6.42 -34.70 9.87
C SER A 196 -7.70 -35.43 10.37
N PRO A 197 -8.57 -34.83 11.22
CA PRO A 197 -9.79 -35.49 11.69
C PRO A 197 -10.78 -35.76 10.54
N ILE A 198 -10.87 -34.90 9.55
CA ILE A 198 -11.76 -35.08 8.39
C ILE A 198 -11.31 -36.25 7.54
N ASN A 199 -10.00 -36.41 7.29
CA ASN A 199 -9.48 -37.59 6.62
C ASN A 199 -9.74 -38.88 7.42
N GLY A 200 -9.69 -38.82 8.77
CA GLY A 200 -10.08 -39.93 9.64
C GLY A 200 -11.56 -40.33 9.48
N VAL A 201 -12.46 -39.34 9.39
CA VAL A 201 -13.88 -39.62 9.14
C VAL A 201 -14.09 -40.19 7.74
N SER A 202 -13.39 -39.65 6.71
CA SER A 202 -13.43 -40.20 5.35
C SER A 202 -13.03 -41.67 5.32
N PHE A 203 -11.89 -41.98 5.96
CA PHE A 203 -11.40 -43.37 6.04
C PHE A 203 -12.41 -44.30 6.71
N LEU A 204 -13.00 -43.89 7.84
CA LEU A 204 -14.01 -44.73 8.54
C LEU A 204 -15.27 -44.94 7.68
N LEU A 205 -15.68 -43.94 6.90
CA LEU A 205 -16.80 -44.09 5.95
C LEU A 205 -16.45 -45.06 4.81
N ASP A 206 -15.23 -45.02 4.31
CA ASP A 206 -14.77 -45.94 3.26
C ASP A 206 -14.74 -47.39 3.77
N VAL A 207 -14.20 -47.61 4.99
CA VAL A 207 -14.25 -48.96 5.65
C VAL A 207 -15.68 -49.42 5.84
N LEU A 208 -16.60 -48.58 6.33
CA LEU A 208 -18.00 -48.89 6.47
C LEU A 208 -18.66 -49.29 5.14
N LYS A 209 -18.33 -48.60 4.05
CA LYS A 209 -18.84 -48.94 2.72
C LYS A 209 -18.27 -50.24 2.18
N GLU A 210 -16.96 -50.49 2.35
CA GLU A 210 -16.31 -51.70 1.86
C GLU A 210 -16.71 -52.95 2.63
N ASP A 211 -16.70 -52.90 3.98
CA ASP A 211 -16.88 -54.10 4.82
C ASP A 211 -18.35 -54.41 5.09
N HIS A 212 -19.26 -53.42 5.06
CA HIS A 212 -20.63 -53.59 5.53
C HIS A 212 -21.70 -53.12 4.53
N ILE A 213 -21.37 -52.84 3.27
CA ILE A 213 -22.30 -52.32 2.25
C ILE A 213 -23.54 -53.22 2.08
N ALA A 214 -23.37 -54.56 2.23
CA ALA A 214 -24.43 -55.52 2.10
C ALA A 214 -25.50 -55.39 3.20
N LEU A 215 -25.13 -54.88 4.39
CA LEU A 215 -26.03 -54.66 5.54
C LEU A 215 -26.85 -53.36 5.36
N PHE A 216 -26.33 -52.40 4.62
CA PHE A 216 -26.97 -51.09 4.44
C PHE A 216 -27.74 -50.98 3.13
N LYS A 217 -27.50 -51.88 2.18
CA LYS A 217 -28.10 -51.87 0.84
C LYS A 217 -29.65 -51.93 0.92
N ASN A 218 -30.29 -51.02 0.24
CA ASN A 218 -31.75 -50.82 0.24
C ASN A 218 -32.33 -50.39 1.61
N THR A 219 -31.52 -49.83 2.48
CA THR A 219 -31.96 -49.25 3.75
C THR A 219 -31.78 -47.73 3.75
N GLY A 220 -32.53 -47.00 4.59
CA GLY A 220 -32.31 -45.56 4.77
C GLY A 220 -30.91 -45.21 5.26
N ALA A 221 -30.14 -46.18 5.78
CA ALA A 221 -28.76 -45.98 6.20
C ALA A 221 -27.79 -45.77 5.00
N GLU A 222 -28.07 -46.40 3.85
CA GLU A 222 -27.28 -46.20 2.64
C GLU A 222 -27.33 -44.75 2.18
N GLU A 223 -28.52 -44.13 2.19
CA GLU A 223 -28.71 -42.72 1.86
C GLU A 223 -27.95 -41.80 2.82
N TYR A 224 -28.05 -42.04 4.14
CA TYR A 224 -27.32 -41.22 5.14
C TYR A 224 -25.81 -41.35 5.03
N ILE A 225 -25.27 -42.55 4.76
CA ILE A 225 -23.83 -42.75 4.53
C ILE A 225 -23.38 -41.98 3.28
N GLY A 226 -24.20 -41.99 2.21
CA GLY A 226 -23.96 -41.18 1.02
C GLY A 226 -23.88 -39.69 1.33
N LEU A 227 -24.90 -39.17 2.02
CA LEU A 227 -24.94 -37.76 2.42
C LEU A 227 -23.76 -37.33 3.28
N ILE A 228 -23.36 -38.18 4.26
CA ILE A 228 -22.19 -37.88 5.10
C ILE A 228 -20.91 -37.87 4.27
N SER A 229 -20.75 -38.83 3.37
CA SER A 229 -19.59 -38.86 2.46
C SER A 229 -19.48 -37.59 1.62
N ASP A 230 -20.58 -37.14 1.02
CA ASP A 230 -20.64 -35.94 0.23
C ASP A 230 -20.25 -34.68 1.06
N ARG A 231 -20.72 -34.62 2.32
CA ARG A 231 -20.35 -33.54 3.23
C ARG A 231 -18.87 -33.56 3.62
N VAL A 232 -18.29 -34.73 3.82
CA VAL A 232 -16.85 -34.87 4.10
C VAL A 232 -16.00 -34.41 2.88
N VAL A 233 -16.38 -34.80 1.67
CA VAL A 233 -15.73 -34.34 0.44
C VAL A 233 -15.84 -32.83 0.30
N TYR A 234 -17.01 -32.25 0.55
CA TYR A 234 -17.23 -30.80 0.53
C TYR A 234 -16.33 -30.07 1.52
N ILE A 235 -16.23 -30.54 2.77
CA ILE A 235 -15.37 -29.93 3.80
C ILE A 235 -13.90 -30.03 3.39
N ASN A 236 -13.44 -31.16 2.84
CA ASN A 236 -12.07 -31.31 2.34
C ASN A 236 -11.78 -30.32 1.20
N THR A 237 -12.73 -30.10 0.31
CA THR A 237 -12.61 -29.14 -0.78
C THR A 237 -12.50 -27.72 -0.24
N LEU A 238 -13.36 -27.30 0.67
CA LEU A 238 -13.32 -26.02 1.38
C LEU A 238 -11.96 -25.77 2.03
N ILE A 239 -11.47 -26.75 2.77
CA ILE A 239 -10.18 -26.69 3.46
C ILE A 239 -9.04 -26.43 2.45
N ASN A 240 -9.00 -27.17 1.35
CA ASN A 240 -7.97 -27.02 0.33
C ASN A 240 -8.05 -25.66 -0.38
N GLU A 241 -9.24 -25.15 -0.64
CA GLU A 241 -9.44 -23.84 -1.26
C GLU A 241 -9.02 -22.69 -0.33
N ILE A 242 -9.32 -22.77 0.98
CA ILE A 242 -8.84 -21.80 1.98
C ILE A 242 -7.31 -21.80 2.04
N LEU A 243 -6.68 -22.99 2.04
CA LEU A 243 -5.21 -23.10 1.98
C LEU A 243 -4.62 -22.44 0.74
N ASN A 244 -5.21 -22.70 -0.43
CA ASN A 244 -4.77 -22.11 -1.68
C ASN A 244 -4.93 -20.60 -1.67
N TYR A 245 -6.06 -20.09 -1.18
CA TYR A 245 -6.27 -18.64 -1.00
C TYR A 245 -5.22 -18.03 -0.08
N SER A 246 -4.95 -18.65 1.08
CA SER A 246 -3.93 -18.16 2.03
C SER A 246 -2.52 -18.15 1.41
N LYS A 247 -2.13 -19.20 0.69
CA LYS A 247 -0.84 -19.25 -0.02
C LYS A 247 -0.71 -18.12 -1.05
N VAL A 248 -1.72 -17.96 -1.89
CA VAL A 248 -1.74 -16.92 -2.93
C VAL A 248 -1.62 -15.53 -2.35
N THR A 249 -2.18 -15.27 -1.17
CA THR A 249 -2.14 -13.96 -0.53
C THR A 249 -0.83 -13.69 0.22
N SER A 250 -0.08 -14.71 0.61
CA SER A 250 1.15 -14.60 1.44
C SER A 250 2.45 -14.78 0.68
N GLU A 251 2.50 -15.61 -0.37
CA GLU A 251 3.75 -15.94 -1.07
C GLU A 251 4.23 -14.78 -1.96
N ASN A 252 5.56 -14.67 -2.15
CA ASN A 252 6.13 -13.70 -3.07
C ASN A 252 5.75 -14.03 -4.52
N ILE A 253 5.34 -13.01 -5.27
CA ILE A 253 5.01 -13.17 -6.69
C ILE A 253 6.31 -13.25 -7.49
N VAL A 254 6.51 -14.37 -8.16
CA VAL A 254 7.62 -14.57 -9.12
C VAL A 254 7.11 -14.26 -10.52
N PHE A 255 7.85 -13.43 -11.26
CA PHE A 255 7.56 -13.06 -12.63
C PHE A 255 8.51 -13.78 -13.58
N GLU A 256 8.00 -14.31 -14.68
CA GLU A 256 8.76 -15.02 -15.70
C GLU A 256 8.16 -14.80 -17.08
N HIS A 257 8.99 -15.02 -18.14
CA HIS A 257 8.51 -15.04 -19.52
C HIS A 257 7.94 -16.42 -19.85
N PHE A 258 6.76 -16.44 -20.45
CA PHE A 258 6.17 -17.67 -20.96
C PHE A 258 5.26 -17.41 -22.16
N ASN A 259 5.09 -18.44 -22.99
CA ASN A 259 4.18 -18.38 -24.13
C ASN A 259 2.74 -18.63 -23.66
N LEU A 260 1.85 -17.68 -23.94
CA LEU A 260 0.47 -17.70 -23.46
C LEU A 260 -0.33 -18.87 -24.03
N LYS A 261 -0.14 -19.20 -25.31
CA LYS A 261 -0.80 -20.36 -25.95
C LYS A 261 -0.44 -21.66 -25.27
N LEU A 262 0.87 -21.97 -25.21
CA LEU A 262 1.35 -23.22 -24.60
C LEU A 262 0.92 -23.33 -23.13
N PHE A 263 0.89 -22.21 -22.44
CA PHE A 263 0.42 -22.14 -21.06
C PHE A 263 -1.06 -22.52 -20.94
N LEU A 264 -1.96 -21.93 -21.73
CA LEU A 264 -3.39 -22.23 -21.71
C LEU A 264 -3.68 -23.65 -22.17
N ASP A 265 -3.02 -24.13 -23.23
CA ASP A 265 -3.13 -25.50 -23.70
C ASP A 265 -2.76 -26.53 -22.61
N SER A 266 -1.72 -26.23 -21.80
CA SER A 266 -1.32 -27.07 -20.66
C SER A 266 -2.38 -27.13 -19.56
N ILE A 267 -3.11 -26.04 -19.32
CA ILE A 267 -4.18 -26.00 -18.31
C ILE A 267 -5.34 -26.88 -18.73
N ILE A 268 -5.79 -26.77 -20.01
CA ILE A 268 -6.87 -27.60 -20.54
C ILE A 268 -6.52 -29.07 -20.46
N THR A 269 -5.33 -29.47 -20.89
CA THR A 269 -4.88 -30.87 -20.84
C THR A 269 -4.94 -31.45 -19.43
N ASN A 270 -4.70 -30.65 -18.40
CA ASN A 270 -4.73 -31.09 -17.01
C ASN A 270 -6.14 -31.09 -16.37
N ILE A 271 -7.09 -30.33 -16.92
CA ILE A 271 -8.45 -30.21 -16.34
C ILE A 271 -9.48 -31.07 -17.08
N ASP A 272 -9.36 -31.18 -18.40
CA ASP A 272 -10.37 -31.79 -19.27
C ASP A 272 -9.98 -33.17 -19.77
N PHE A 273 -10.03 -34.17 -18.88
CA PHE A 273 -9.77 -35.59 -19.24
C PHE A 273 -10.84 -36.19 -20.18
N GLU A 274 -12.02 -35.55 -20.29
CA GLU A 274 -13.16 -36.05 -21.05
C GLU A 274 -13.29 -35.37 -22.42
N ASN A 275 -12.41 -34.42 -22.77
CA ASN A 275 -12.43 -33.60 -23.99
C ASN A 275 -13.76 -32.86 -24.21
N LYS A 276 -14.38 -32.38 -23.14
CA LYS A 276 -15.64 -31.62 -23.14
C LYS A 276 -15.45 -30.11 -23.28
N ILE A 277 -14.21 -29.62 -23.15
CA ILE A 277 -13.88 -28.20 -23.23
C ILE A 277 -13.24 -27.92 -24.61
N PHE A 278 -13.78 -26.95 -25.32
CA PHE A 278 -13.15 -26.40 -26.52
C PHE A 278 -12.62 -24.99 -26.19
N LEU A 279 -11.31 -24.81 -26.30
CA LEU A 279 -10.64 -23.52 -26.16
C LEU A 279 -9.83 -23.22 -27.42
N ASP A 280 -10.16 -22.15 -28.15
CA ASP A 280 -9.35 -21.67 -29.26
C ASP A 280 -8.22 -20.77 -28.75
N THR A 281 -7.00 -21.30 -28.84
CA THR A 281 -5.75 -20.58 -28.45
C THR A 281 -4.91 -20.16 -29.66
N SER A 282 -5.38 -20.37 -30.89
CA SER A 282 -4.61 -20.19 -32.13
C SER A 282 -4.04 -18.76 -32.27
N HIS A 283 -4.76 -17.76 -31.80
CA HIS A 283 -4.41 -16.33 -31.86
C HIS A 283 -3.58 -15.84 -30.66
N LEU A 284 -3.27 -16.72 -29.67
CA LEU A 284 -2.56 -16.38 -28.43
C LEU A 284 -1.08 -16.79 -28.44
N ASN A 285 -0.50 -17.05 -29.62
CA ASN A 285 0.91 -17.43 -29.75
C ASN A 285 1.85 -16.23 -29.56
N LEU A 286 1.94 -15.73 -28.31
CA LEU A 286 2.76 -14.60 -27.91
C LEU A 286 3.36 -14.85 -26.52
N ASN A 287 4.44 -14.13 -26.19
CA ASN A 287 5.08 -14.21 -24.89
C ASN A 287 4.59 -13.08 -23.98
N VAL A 288 4.32 -13.41 -22.73
CA VAL A 288 3.98 -12.46 -21.67
C VAL A 288 4.99 -12.55 -20.54
N PHE A 289 5.26 -11.42 -19.89
CA PHE A 289 6.08 -11.35 -18.66
C PHE A 289 5.17 -11.12 -17.46
N SER A 290 4.88 -12.18 -16.73
CA SER A 290 3.94 -12.12 -15.60
C SER A 290 4.17 -13.28 -14.64
N SER A 291 3.36 -13.35 -13.58
CA SER A 291 3.34 -14.51 -12.69
C SER A 291 2.61 -15.67 -13.33
N LYS A 292 3.36 -16.67 -13.80
CA LYS A 292 2.80 -17.89 -14.39
C LYS A 292 1.92 -18.65 -13.40
N ILE A 293 2.36 -18.75 -12.12
CA ILE A 293 1.60 -19.40 -11.05
C ILE A 293 0.30 -18.63 -10.75
N GLY A 294 0.37 -17.30 -10.68
CA GLY A 294 -0.81 -16.48 -10.45
C GLY A 294 -1.84 -16.62 -11.59
N LEU A 295 -1.41 -16.50 -12.85
CA LEU A 295 -2.29 -16.68 -14.00
C LEU A 295 -2.80 -18.13 -14.13
N LEU A 296 -1.99 -19.13 -13.75
CA LEU A 296 -2.45 -20.53 -13.68
C LEU A 296 -3.68 -20.66 -12.78
N GLN A 297 -3.64 -20.10 -11.60
CA GLN A 297 -4.75 -20.16 -10.64
C GLN A 297 -5.97 -19.37 -11.12
N VAL A 298 -5.76 -18.20 -11.76
CA VAL A 298 -6.86 -17.43 -12.37
C VAL A 298 -7.59 -18.26 -13.42
N PHE A 299 -6.86 -18.78 -14.41
CA PHE A 299 -7.48 -19.56 -15.49
C PHE A 299 -8.03 -20.90 -15.02
N GLN A 300 -7.36 -21.60 -14.09
CA GLN A 300 -7.90 -22.83 -13.50
C GLN A 300 -9.24 -22.60 -12.81
N ASN A 301 -9.39 -21.51 -12.03
CA ASN A 301 -10.67 -21.19 -11.40
C ASN A 301 -11.76 -20.86 -12.43
N LEU A 302 -11.45 -20.07 -13.45
CA LEU A 302 -12.43 -19.72 -14.49
C LEU A 302 -12.84 -20.94 -15.32
N ILE A 303 -11.88 -21.72 -15.79
CA ILE A 303 -12.13 -22.93 -16.60
C ILE A 303 -12.87 -24.00 -15.79
N SER A 304 -12.49 -24.21 -14.52
CA SER A 304 -13.18 -25.15 -13.62
C SER A 304 -14.63 -24.73 -13.40
N ASN A 305 -14.90 -23.45 -13.22
CA ASN A 305 -16.26 -22.92 -13.11
C ASN A 305 -17.05 -23.15 -14.39
N SER A 306 -16.49 -22.84 -15.56
CA SER A 306 -17.15 -23.09 -16.85
C SER A 306 -17.44 -24.57 -17.05
N ARG A 307 -16.52 -25.48 -16.70
CA ARG A 307 -16.76 -26.93 -16.74
C ARG A 307 -17.87 -27.38 -15.77
N LYS A 308 -17.95 -26.79 -14.60
CA LYS A 308 -18.90 -27.19 -13.55
C LYS A 308 -20.34 -26.76 -13.87
N PHE A 309 -20.50 -25.59 -14.48
CA PHE A 309 -21.81 -24.96 -14.69
C PHE A 309 -22.32 -25.03 -16.12
N PHE A 310 -21.57 -25.64 -17.09
CA PHE A 310 -22.09 -25.75 -18.43
C PHE A 310 -23.30 -26.70 -18.51
N ASP A 311 -24.26 -26.36 -19.33
CA ASP A 311 -25.56 -27.05 -19.48
C ASP A 311 -25.78 -27.58 -20.90
N GLU A 312 -24.71 -27.62 -21.72
CA GLU A 312 -24.69 -28.09 -23.09
C GLU A 312 -23.73 -29.28 -23.28
N GLU A 313 -23.69 -29.94 -24.44
CA GLU A 313 -22.79 -31.07 -24.67
C GLU A 313 -21.30 -30.72 -24.59
N LYS A 314 -20.92 -29.46 -24.97
CA LYS A 314 -19.53 -28.98 -24.93
C LYS A 314 -19.44 -27.58 -24.35
N SER A 315 -18.52 -27.38 -23.44
CA SER A 315 -18.13 -26.07 -22.94
C SER A 315 -17.23 -25.38 -23.99
N ILE A 316 -17.69 -24.25 -24.54
CA ILE A 316 -16.92 -23.44 -25.46
C ILE A 316 -16.38 -22.22 -24.73
N ILE A 317 -15.06 -22.14 -24.63
CA ILE A 317 -14.36 -21.06 -23.98
C ILE A 317 -13.58 -20.25 -25.01
N THR A 318 -13.68 -18.92 -24.93
CA THR A 318 -12.88 -17.99 -25.73
C THR A 318 -12.07 -17.10 -24.82
N VAL A 319 -10.77 -17.01 -25.07
CA VAL A 319 -9.88 -16.08 -24.37
C VAL A 319 -9.38 -15.05 -25.38
N SER A 320 -9.68 -13.78 -25.18
CA SER A 320 -9.13 -12.67 -25.96
C SER A 320 -8.06 -11.94 -25.17
N PHE A 321 -7.02 -11.49 -25.88
CA PHE A 321 -5.88 -10.80 -25.29
C PHE A 321 -5.62 -9.49 -26.02
N LYS A 322 -5.32 -8.44 -25.26
CA LYS A 322 -4.81 -7.14 -25.73
C LYS A 322 -3.75 -6.64 -24.77
N GLU A 323 -2.87 -5.79 -25.25
CA GLU A 323 -1.87 -5.12 -24.40
C GLU A 323 -1.73 -3.65 -24.78
N ASP A 324 -1.36 -2.86 -23.79
CA ASP A 324 -0.88 -1.49 -23.96
C ASP A 324 0.49 -1.31 -23.28
N VAL A 325 0.93 -0.08 -23.08
CA VAL A 325 2.24 0.23 -22.47
C VAL A 325 2.32 -0.26 -21.00
N GLU A 326 1.22 -0.20 -20.27
CA GLU A 326 1.19 -0.41 -18.81
C GLU A 326 0.59 -1.76 -18.41
N SER A 327 -0.25 -2.38 -19.26
CA SER A 327 -1.07 -3.51 -18.85
C SER A 327 -1.30 -4.56 -19.94
N TYR A 328 -1.53 -5.79 -19.49
CA TYR A 328 -2.14 -6.87 -20.26
C TYR A 328 -3.62 -6.95 -19.93
N TYR A 329 -4.48 -7.10 -20.95
CA TYR A 329 -5.93 -7.19 -20.82
C TYR A 329 -6.39 -8.54 -21.34
N PHE A 330 -7.23 -9.21 -20.56
CA PHE A 330 -7.81 -10.49 -20.88
C PHE A 330 -9.34 -10.39 -20.84
N ILE A 331 -9.98 -11.02 -21.81
CA ILE A 331 -11.42 -11.26 -21.82
C ILE A 331 -11.61 -12.77 -21.92
N TYR A 332 -12.32 -13.35 -20.97
CA TYR A 332 -12.66 -14.75 -20.90
C TYR A 332 -14.16 -14.91 -21.04
N GLU A 333 -14.61 -15.66 -22.02
CA GLU A 333 -16.02 -15.91 -22.29
C GLU A 333 -16.31 -17.41 -22.34
N ASP A 334 -17.43 -17.84 -21.77
CA ASP A 334 -17.96 -19.19 -21.88
C ASP A 334 -19.39 -19.19 -22.41
N ASN A 335 -19.91 -20.37 -22.80
CA ASN A 335 -21.28 -20.57 -23.27
C ASN A 335 -22.22 -21.13 -22.15
N GLY A 336 -21.86 -21.03 -20.88
CA GLY A 336 -22.67 -21.53 -19.76
C GLY A 336 -23.98 -20.77 -19.54
N PRO A 337 -24.68 -21.02 -18.42
CA PRO A 337 -25.99 -20.41 -18.14
C PRO A 337 -25.96 -18.89 -17.98
N GLY A 338 -24.77 -18.31 -17.70
CA GLY A 338 -24.61 -16.89 -17.41
C GLY A 338 -24.85 -16.52 -15.95
N ILE A 339 -24.64 -15.25 -15.63
CA ILE A 339 -24.86 -14.66 -14.30
C ILE A 339 -25.69 -13.40 -14.46
N GLU A 340 -26.71 -13.20 -13.62
CA GLU A 340 -27.53 -12.00 -13.64
C GLU A 340 -26.70 -10.78 -13.13
N GLU A 341 -26.89 -9.61 -13.76
CA GLU A 341 -26.13 -8.39 -13.44
C GLU A 341 -26.16 -7.99 -11.95
N LYS A 342 -27.28 -8.23 -11.29
CA LYS A 342 -27.41 -7.93 -9.84
C LYS A 342 -26.38 -8.66 -8.96
N TYR A 343 -25.80 -9.77 -9.47
CA TYR A 343 -24.81 -10.58 -8.76
C TYR A 343 -23.37 -10.31 -9.17
N PHE A 344 -23.09 -9.48 -10.21
CA PHE A 344 -21.74 -9.26 -10.75
C PHE A 344 -20.69 -8.82 -9.72
N LYS A 345 -21.10 -8.06 -8.71
CA LYS A 345 -20.21 -7.69 -7.60
C LYS A 345 -20.14 -8.77 -6.54
N LYS A 346 -21.29 -9.37 -6.24
CA LYS A 346 -21.45 -10.30 -5.14
C LYS A 346 -20.71 -11.61 -5.34
N VAL A 347 -20.59 -12.10 -6.56
CA VAL A 347 -19.90 -13.37 -6.89
C VAL A 347 -18.40 -13.36 -6.58
N PHE A 348 -17.78 -12.19 -6.35
CA PHE A 348 -16.40 -12.07 -5.93
C PHE A 348 -16.23 -12.03 -4.40
N GLU A 349 -17.32 -11.97 -3.64
CA GLU A 349 -17.28 -12.04 -2.17
C GLU A 349 -17.02 -13.49 -1.74
N MET A 350 -16.25 -13.66 -0.66
CA MET A 350 -15.86 -14.96 -0.17
C MET A 350 -17.08 -15.72 0.38
N PHE A 351 -17.20 -17.02 0.07
CA PHE A 351 -18.30 -17.90 0.43
C PHE A 351 -19.65 -17.60 -0.23
N GLU A 352 -19.69 -16.70 -1.19
CA GLU A 352 -20.92 -16.42 -1.96
C GLU A 352 -21.08 -17.41 -3.12
N THR A 353 -22.27 -18.03 -3.17
CA THR A 353 -22.67 -18.98 -4.22
C THR A 353 -24.03 -18.60 -4.76
N LEU A 354 -24.27 -18.77 -6.07
CA LEU A 354 -25.56 -18.46 -6.72
C LEU A 354 -26.51 -19.64 -6.86
N GLY A 355 -26.08 -20.86 -6.46
CA GLY A 355 -26.84 -22.09 -6.56
C GLY A 355 -27.57 -22.49 -5.27
N SER A 356 -28.33 -23.59 -5.32
CA SER A 356 -28.94 -24.20 -4.15
C SER A 356 -27.86 -24.75 -3.21
N THR A 357 -28.18 -24.83 -1.92
CA THR A 357 -27.27 -25.32 -0.84
C THR A 357 -26.79 -26.77 -1.06
N ASN A 358 -27.25 -27.46 -2.09
CA ASN A 358 -26.83 -28.83 -2.42
C ASN A 358 -25.70 -28.92 -3.43
N ASP A 359 -25.31 -27.79 -4.09
CA ASP A 359 -24.16 -27.77 -4.99
C ASP A 359 -22.88 -27.69 -4.15
N ASN A 360 -21.90 -28.57 -4.43
CA ASN A 360 -20.59 -28.60 -3.76
C ASN A 360 -19.74 -27.38 -4.14
N ASN A 361 -20.31 -26.18 -4.11
CA ASN A 361 -19.68 -24.91 -4.41
C ASN A 361 -19.24 -24.21 -3.13
N THR A 362 -17.97 -23.86 -3.03
CA THR A 362 -17.39 -23.27 -1.85
C THR A 362 -17.48 -21.74 -1.81
N GLY A 363 -17.67 -21.09 -2.99
CA GLY A 363 -17.69 -19.63 -3.11
C GLY A 363 -16.32 -18.96 -2.93
N ILE A 364 -15.20 -19.72 -2.98
CA ILE A 364 -13.84 -19.19 -2.80
C ILE A 364 -13.14 -18.92 -4.13
N GLY A 365 -13.49 -19.63 -5.21
CA GLY A 365 -12.77 -19.57 -6.48
C GLY A 365 -12.70 -18.18 -7.10
N LEU A 366 -13.81 -17.45 -7.20
CA LEU A 366 -13.82 -16.10 -7.78
C LEU A 366 -13.21 -15.03 -6.87
N SER A 367 -13.34 -15.14 -5.56
CA SER A 367 -12.63 -14.28 -4.61
C SER A 367 -11.10 -14.47 -4.69
N THR A 368 -10.64 -15.71 -4.95
CA THR A 368 -9.23 -16.01 -5.25
C THR A 368 -8.78 -15.33 -6.54
N VAL A 369 -9.57 -15.41 -7.62
CA VAL A 369 -9.29 -14.69 -8.87
C VAL A 369 -9.12 -13.20 -8.63
N GLN A 370 -10.05 -12.58 -7.90
CA GLN A 370 -9.98 -11.14 -7.57
C GLN A 370 -8.72 -10.80 -6.76
N SER A 371 -8.37 -11.61 -5.78
CA SER A 371 -7.19 -11.40 -4.94
C SER A 371 -5.89 -11.47 -5.77
N ILE A 372 -5.77 -12.48 -6.64
CA ILE A 372 -4.59 -12.64 -7.52
C ILE A 372 -4.47 -11.45 -8.48
N VAL A 373 -5.54 -11.10 -9.17
CA VAL A 373 -5.53 -10.00 -10.15
C VAL A 373 -5.16 -8.68 -9.47
N LYS A 374 -5.68 -8.38 -8.27
CA LYS A 374 -5.27 -7.22 -7.47
C LYS A 374 -3.79 -7.24 -7.12
N ARG A 375 -3.24 -8.38 -6.73
CA ARG A 375 -1.80 -8.53 -6.42
C ARG A 375 -0.91 -8.36 -7.65
N LEU A 376 -1.42 -8.69 -8.84
CA LEU A 376 -0.77 -8.42 -10.11
C LEU A 376 -0.96 -6.97 -10.60
N GLY A 377 -1.53 -6.11 -9.78
CA GLY A 377 -1.71 -4.67 -10.05
C GLY A 377 -2.88 -4.35 -10.97
N GLY A 378 -3.87 -5.24 -11.07
CA GLY A 378 -5.01 -5.06 -11.95
C GLY A 378 -6.36 -5.17 -11.27
N ASN A 379 -7.40 -5.24 -12.11
CA ASN A 379 -8.80 -5.36 -11.71
C ASN A 379 -9.50 -6.46 -12.51
N VAL A 380 -10.49 -7.10 -11.90
CA VAL A 380 -11.35 -8.11 -12.54
C VAL A 380 -12.82 -7.72 -12.40
N GLY A 381 -13.62 -8.06 -13.39
CA GLY A 381 -15.05 -7.82 -13.38
C GLY A 381 -15.79 -8.71 -14.35
N LEU A 382 -17.12 -8.55 -14.34
CA LEU A 382 -18.06 -9.23 -15.24
C LEU A 382 -18.75 -8.21 -16.12
N LYS A 383 -19.05 -8.60 -17.35
CA LYS A 383 -19.92 -7.87 -18.27
C LYS A 383 -20.83 -8.84 -19.04
N LYS A 384 -21.90 -8.34 -19.61
CA LYS A 384 -22.71 -9.14 -20.53
C LYS A 384 -21.91 -9.50 -21.78
N ARG A 385 -22.15 -10.70 -22.30
CA ARG A 385 -21.63 -11.08 -23.61
C ARG A 385 -22.27 -10.23 -24.73
N GLU A 386 -21.48 -9.92 -25.74
CA GLU A 386 -21.96 -9.17 -26.90
C GLU A 386 -23.11 -9.93 -27.58
N ASN A 387 -24.06 -9.19 -28.17
CA ASN A 387 -25.25 -9.70 -28.87
C ASN A 387 -26.19 -10.55 -27.99
N ASN A 388 -26.25 -10.31 -26.68
CA ASN A 388 -27.10 -11.08 -25.73
C ASN A 388 -26.90 -12.61 -25.82
N LYS A 389 -25.70 -13.06 -26.18
CA LYS A 389 -25.37 -14.50 -26.18
C LYS A 389 -25.38 -15.02 -24.73
N LYS A 390 -25.84 -16.29 -24.57
CA LYS A 390 -25.79 -17.02 -23.30
C LYS A 390 -24.33 -17.20 -22.85
N GLY A 391 -24.08 -17.22 -21.54
CA GLY A 391 -22.76 -17.44 -20.95
C GLY A 391 -22.25 -16.28 -20.11
N VAL A 392 -21.03 -16.40 -19.63
CA VAL A 392 -20.36 -15.40 -18.78
C VAL A 392 -19.23 -14.73 -19.56
N CYS A 393 -19.03 -13.45 -19.32
CA CYS A 393 -17.88 -12.71 -19.82
C CYS A 393 -17.12 -12.06 -18.65
N PHE A 394 -15.99 -12.66 -18.28
CA PHE A 394 -15.02 -12.05 -17.35
C PHE A 394 -14.05 -11.18 -18.12
N TYR A 395 -13.73 -10.02 -17.57
CA TYR A 395 -12.63 -9.21 -18.05
C TYR A 395 -11.68 -8.93 -16.89
N PHE A 396 -10.39 -8.94 -17.13
CA PHE A 396 -9.40 -8.53 -16.17
C PHE A 396 -8.16 -7.96 -16.85
N ASN A 397 -7.46 -7.11 -16.11
CA ASN A 397 -6.16 -6.61 -16.53
C ASN A 397 -5.11 -6.91 -15.44
N ILE A 398 -3.86 -6.93 -15.83
CA ILE A 398 -2.70 -7.04 -14.93
C ILE A 398 -1.62 -6.06 -15.36
N SER A 399 -0.89 -5.47 -14.42
CA SER A 399 0.17 -4.52 -14.74
C SER A 399 1.37 -5.23 -15.37
N LYS A 400 1.92 -4.62 -16.42
CA LYS A 400 3.25 -4.96 -16.93
C LYS A 400 4.28 -4.48 -15.91
N LYS A 401 5.09 -5.38 -15.36
CA LYS A 401 6.28 -4.98 -14.61
C LYS A 401 7.44 -4.84 -15.56
N GLU A 402 8.28 -3.82 -15.36
CA GLU A 402 9.53 -3.69 -16.11
C GLU A 402 10.41 -4.91 -15.86
N ASP A 403 10.81 -5.56 -16.93
CA ASP A 403 11.84 -6.58 -16.91
C ASP A 403 13.20 -5.88 -16.68
N LYS A 404 13.67 -5.85 -15.43
CA LYS A 404 14.97 -5.25 -15.08
C LYS A 404 16.16 -5.93 -15.78
N LEU A 405 15.95 -7.04 -16.45
CA LEU A 405 16.97 -7.77 -17.23
C LEU A 405 17.10 -7.27 -18.68
N SER A 406 16.15 -6.49 -19.19
CA SER A 406 16.21 -5.93 -20.55
C SER A 406 17.02 -4.63 -20.66
N ILE A 407 17.34 -3.98 -19.56
CA ILE A 407 18.05 -2.66 -19.54
C ILE A 407 19.57 -2.83 -19.63
N CYS A 408 20.11 -4.06 -19.58
CA CYS A 408 21.55 -4.32 -19.71
C CYS A 408 21.99 -4.85 -21.10
N LYS A 409 21.24 -4.57 -22.15
CA LYS A 409 21.65 -4.93 -23.53
C LYS A 409 21.41 -3.72 -24.46
N ASP A 410 22.19 -2.67 -24.27
CA ASP A 410 22.58 -1.70 -25.29
C ASP A 410 23.95 -1.11 -24.93
#